data_779808042586529ec5c28dbdec36b87a
#
_entry.id   779808042586529ec5c28dbdec36b87a
#
_cell.length_a   1.000
_cell.length_b   1.000
_cell.length_c   1.000
_cell.angle_alpha   90.00
_cell.angle_beta   90.00
_cell.angle_gamma   90.00
#
_symmetry.space_group_name_H-M   'P 1'
#
loop_
_entity.id
_entity.type
_entity.pdbx_description
1 polymer ?
#
loop_
_entity_poly.entity_id
_entity_poly.type
_entity_poly.pdbx_seq_one_letter_code
_entity_poly.pdbx_strand_id
1 'polypeptide(L)'
;MEANEGIESYELLLAVCREKGVELVVGYKQMRDLLERICRSEMQNESLQMTDLSARISFVGAKTGLTYAEQNRLHTFRLTSNRVLNHQLVPTRENLLRDVKTLAFLIRKLSGEDVPVELYRLLPRTDATYLVAPPALEIGRASCRERV
;
A
#
# COMPACT_ATOMS: atom_id res chain seq x y z
N MET A 1 11.90 5.74 6.36
CA MET A 1 11.97 5.79 4.87
C MET A 1 12.29 7.19 4.44
N GLU A 2 13.27 7.33 3.60
CA GLU A 2 13.67 8.66 3.13
C GLU A 2 12.82 9.14 1.97
N ALA A 3 12.83 10.45 1.72
CA ALA A 3 12.00 11.05 0.69
C ALA A 3 12.26 10.44 -0.69
N ASN A 4 13.53 10.24 -1.04
CA ASN A 4 13.88 9.67 -2.35
C ASN A 4 13.33 8.26 -2.50
N GLU A 5 13.38 7.47 -1.45
CA GLU A 5 12.82 6.13 -1.48
C GLU A 5 11.31 6.17 -1.66
N GLY A 6 10.66 7.15 -1.02
CA GLY A 6 9.22 7.33 -1.19
C GLY A 6 8.86 7.66 -2.63
N ILE A 7 9.60 8.58 -3.22
CA ILE A 7 9.35 8.98 -4.61
C ILE A 7 9.53 7.80 -5.56
N GLU A 8 10.61 7.05 -5.39
CA GLU A 8 10.86 5.88 -6.23
C GLU A 8 9.79 4.82 -6.06
N SER A 9 9.31 4.65 -4.84
CA SER A 9 8.24 3.69 -4.57
C SER A 9 6.94 4.09 -5.25
N TYR A 10 6.62 5.39 -5.25
CA TYR A 10 5.44 5.87 -5.97
C TYR A 10 5.57 5.64 -7.47
N GLU A 11 6.77 5.83 -8.02
CA GLU A 11 6.98 5.57 -9.44
C GLU A 11 6.75 4.11 -9.79
N LEU A 12 7.18 3.22 -8.91
CA LEU A 12 6.94 1.80 -9.10
C LEU A 12 5.44 1.50 -9.07
N LEU A 13 4.72 2.09 -8.11
CA LEU A 13 3.28 1.88 -8.03
C LEU A 13 2.55 2.43 -9.25
N LEU A 14 3.00 3.56 -9.77
CA LEU A 14 2.41 4.12 -10.96
C LEU A 14 2.62 3.19 -12.16
N ALA A 15 3.80 2.60 -12.28
CA ALA A 15 4.07 1.62 -13.32
C ALA A 15 3.18 0.40 -13.17
N VAL A 16 2.99 -0.08 -11.94
CA VAL A 16 2.11 -1.21 -11.67
C VAL A 16 0.68 -0.92 -12.13
N CYS A 17 0.21 0.31 -11.94
CA CYS A 17 -1.15 0.68 -12.34
C CYS A 17 -1.36 0.60 -13.85
N ARG A 18 -0.30 0.55 -14.63
CA ARG A 18 -0.39 0.44 -16.09
C ARG A 18 -0.40 -1.00 -16.60
N GLU A 19 -0.21 -1.96 -15.70
CA GLU A 19 -0.23 -3.37 -16.07
C GLU A 19 -1.63 -3.83 -16.44
N LYS A 20 -1.72 -4.80 -17.35
CA LYS A 20 -3.00 -5.31 -17.84
C LYS A 20 -2.94 -6.82 -18.04
N GLY A 21 -4.07 -7.47 -17.88
CA GLY A 21 -4.20 -8.90 -18.15
C GLY A 21 -3.28 -9.73 -17.26
N VAL A 22 -2.51 -10.62 -17.86
CA VAL A 22 -1.59 -11.49 -17.10
C VAL A 22 -0.52 -10.71 -16.40
N GLU A 23 -0.26 -9.49 -16.85
CA GLU A 23 0.74 -8.64 -16.21
C GLU A 23 0.30 -8.16 -14.83
N LEU A 24 -0.98 -8.32 -14.48
CA LEU A 24 -1.44 -8.00 -13.13
C LEU A 24 -0.74 -8.87 -12.10
N VAL A 25 -0.44 -10.13 -12.46
CA VAL A 25 0.30 -11.01 -11.56
C VAL A 25 1.71 -10.46 -11.34
N VAL A 26 2.33 -9.97 -12.40
CA VAL A 26 3.64 -9.33 -12.29
C VAL A 26 3.57 -8.10 -11.39
N GLY A 27 2.50 -7.33 -11.54
CA GLY A 27 2.28 -6.17 -10.66
C GLY A 27 2.21 -6.56 -9.19
N TYR A 28 1.50 -7.64 -8.88
CA TYR A 28 1.43 -8.13 -7.50
C TYR A 28 2.79 -8.57 -6.99
N LYS A 29 3.59 -9.22 -7.84
CA LYS A 29 4.95 -9.60 -7.45
C LYS A 29 5.79 -8.39 -7.12
N GLN A 30 5.70 -7.36 -7.95
CA GLN A 30 6.45 -6.12 -7.74
C GLN A 30 6.01 -5.41 -6.46
N MET A 31 4.70 -5.37 -6.20
CA MET A 31 4.19 -4.75 -4.98
C MET A 31 4.62 -5.52 -3.74
N ARG A 32 4.61 -6.84 -3.82
CA ARG A 32 5.04 -7.65 -2.69
C ARG A 32 6.52 -7.44 -2.39
N ASP A 33 7.33 -7.41 -3.44
CA ASP A 33 8.76 -7.16 -3.27
C ASP A 33 9.00 -5.77 -2.68
N LEU A 34 8.20 -4.80 -3.10
CA LEU A 34 8.28 -3.45 -2.55
C LEU A 34 7.97 -3.44 -1.05
N LEU A 35 6.89 -4.09 -0.65
CA LEU A 35 6.52 -4.14 0.76
C LEU A 35 7.59 -4.82 1.59
N GLU A 36 8.16 -5.93 1.09
CA GLU A 36 9.23 -6.62 1.79
C GLU A 36 10.44 -5.72 1.94
N ARG A 37 10.77 -4.97 0.91
CA ARG A 37 11.90 -4.04 0.96
C ARG A 37 11.66 -2.91 1.94
N ILE A 38 10.45 -2.37 1.97
CA ILE A 38 10.09 -1.33 2.92
C ILE A 38 10.22 -1.85 4.35
N CYS A 39 9.69 -3.02 4.63
CA CYS A 39 9.77 -3.60 5.96
C CYS A 39 11.23 -3.84 6.37
N ARG A 40 12.02 -4.35 5.44
CA ARG A 40 13.43 -4.62 5.73
C ARG A 40 14.17 -3.33 6.05
N SER A 41 13.89 -2.28 5.30
CA SER A 41 14.52 -0.98 5.52
C SER A 41 14.16 -0.41 6.90
N GLU A 42 12.89 -0.53 7.28
CA GLU A 42 12.43 -0.01 8.57
C GLU A 42 12.96 -0.84 9.75
N MET A 43 13.40 -2.05 9.50
CA MET A 43 13.89 -2.95 10.53
C MET A 43 15.41 -3.07 10.57
N GLN A 44 16.12 -2.33 9.73
CA GLN A 44 17.55 -2.59 9.54
C GLN A 44 18.39 -2.41 10.81
N ASN A 45 17.92 -1.61 11.76
CA ASN A 45 18.66 -1.39 13.01
C ASN A 45 18.14 -2.28 14.15
N GLU A 46 17.28 -3.23 13.83
CA GLU A 46 16.72 -4.11 14.85
C GLU A 46 17.49 -5.43 14.88
N SER A 47 17.69 -5.93 16.09
CA SER A 47 18.37 -7.20 16.26
C SER A 47 17.45 -8.39 16.03
N LEU A 48 16.15 -8.15 15.96
CA LEU A 48 15.18 -9.23 15.78
C LEU A 48 15.21 -9.74 14.35
N GLN A 49 15.18 -11.05 14.22
CA GLN A 49 15.16 -11.67 12.91
C GLN A 49 13.76 -12.22 12.66
N MET A 50 13.01 -11.50 11.87
CA MET A 50 11.68 -11.92 11.49
C MET A 50 11.73 -12.35 10.04
N THR A 51 11.40 -13.61 9.80
CA THR A 51 11.53 -14.18 8.46
C THR A 51 10.28 -14.06 7.63
N ASP A 52 9.09 -14.03 8.24
CA ASP A 52 7.89 -13.95 7.45
C ASP A 52 7.34 -12.52 7.40
N LEU A 53 6.64 -12.24 6.31
CA LEU A 53 6.13 -10.90 6.05
C LEU A 53 5.07 -10.49 7.06
N SER A 54 4.29 -11.45 7.55
CA SER A 54 3.26 -11.16 8.55
C SER A 54 3.86 -10.53 9.80
N ALA A 55 4.91 -11.14 10.32
CA ALA A 55 5.58 -10.64 11.51
C ALA A 55 6.23 -9.27 11.24
N ARG A 56 6.80 -9.11 10.06
CA ARG A 56 7.43 -7.82 9.71
C ARG A 56 6.41 -6.70 9.64
N ILE A 57 5.25 -6.95 9.05
CA ILE A 57 4.19 -5.95 8.97
C ILE A 57 3.75 -5.53 10.38
N SER A 58 3.56 -6.50 11.25
CA SER A 58 3.13 -6.21 12.62
C SER A 58 4.18 -5.41 13.38
N PHE A 59 5.45 -5.75 13.20
CA PHE A 59 6.53 -5.04 13.86
C PHE A 59 6.63 -3.59 13.36
N VAL A 60 6.64 -3.43 12.03
CA VAL A 60 6.72 -2.10 11.43
C VAL A 60 5.50 -1.27 11.81
N GLY A 61 4.33 -1.90 11.86
CA GLY A 61 3.11 -1.21 12.25
C GLY A 61 3.19 -0.66 13.66
N ALA A 62 3.69 -1.47 14.59
CA ALA A 62 3.84 -1.01 15.98
C ALA A 62 4.90 0.09 16.08
N LYS A 63 6.03 -0.08 15.38
CA LYS A 63 7.13 0.87 15.44
C LYS A 63 6.76 2.22 14.86
N THR A 64 5.98 2.23 13.77
CA THR A 64 5.66 3.47 13.05
C THR A 64 4.30 4.05 13.40
N GLY A 65 3.57 3.42 14.32
CA GLY A 65 2.31 3.95 14.78
C GLY A 65 1.15 3.75 13.83
N LEU A 66 1.15 2.68 13.05
CA LEU A 66 0.02 2.36 12.20
C LEU A 66 -1.18 1.97 13.06
N THR A 67 -2.36 2.42 12.66
CA THR A 67 -3.58 2.01 13.35
C THR A 67 -3.89 0.55 13.06
N TYR A 68 -4.79 -0.03 13.84
CA TYR A 68 -5.24 -1.40 13.61
C TYR A 68 -5.80 -1.58 12.19
N ALA A 69 -6.60 -0.61 11.74
CA ALA A 69 -7.18 -0.67 10.40
C ALA A 69 -6.11 -0.63 9.32
N GLU A 70 -5.09 0.20 9.51
CA GLU A 70 -4.00 0.31 8.55
C GLU A 70 -3.20 -1.00 8.48
N GLN A 71 -2.91 -1.58 9.62
CA GLN A 71 -2.21 -2.86 9.65
C GLN A 71 -3.05 -3.97 9.00
N ASN A 72 -4.36 -3.96 9.24
CA ASN A 72 -5.24 -4.97 8.63
C ASN A 72 -5.25 -4.87 7.11
N ARG A 73 -5.20 -3.68 6.57
CA ARG A 73 -5.15 -3.52 5.11
C ARG A 73 -3.86 -4.10 4.54
N LEU A 74 -2.75 -3.91 5.24
CA LEU A 74 -1.48 -4.50 4.80
C LEU A 74 -1.52 -6.02 4.88
N HIS A 75 -2.11 -6.57 5.94
CA HIS A 75 -2.26 -8.02 6.04
C HIS A 75 -3.20 -8.57 4.97
N THR A 76 -4.27 -7.83 4.66
CA THR A 76 -5.16 -8.22 3.57
C THR A 76 -4.42 -8.24 2.24
N PHE A 77 -3.59 -7.23 1.98
CA PHE A 77 -2.76 -7.22 0.79
C PHE A 77 -1.80 -8.42 0.78
N ARG A 78 -1.17 -8.71 1.91
CA ARG A 78 -0.26 -9.85 2.02
C ARG A 78 -0.96 -11.15 1.63
N LEU A 79 -2.15 -11.36 2.18
CA LEU A 79 -2.92 -12.57 1.88
C LEU A 79 -3.36 -12.62 0.42
N THR A 80 -3.82 -11.49 -0.12
CA THR A 80 -4.22 -11.42 -1.52
C THR A 80 -3.04 -11.72 -2.43
N SER A 81 -1.89 -11.13 -2.16
CA SER A 81 -0.71 -11.34 -3.00
C SER A 81 -0.25 -12.79 -2.93
N ASN A 82 -0.33 -13.43 -1.75
CA ASN A 82 0.00 -14.85 -1.63
C ASN A 82 -0.89 -15.68 -2.54
N ARG A 83 -2.19 -15.40 -2.55
CA ARG A 83 -3.13 -16.17 -3.36
C ARG A 83 -2.91 -15.94 -4.84
N VAL A 84 -2.62 -14.69 -5.22
CA VAL A 84 -2.34 -14.37 -6.63
C VAL A 84 -1.07 -15.10 -7.09
N LEU A 85 -0.01 -15.02 -6.30
CA LEU A 85 1.27 -15.59 -6.69
C LEU A 85 1.27 -17.12 -6.64
N ASN A 86 0.36 -17.73 -5.88
CA ASN A 86 0.21 -19.17 -5.84
C ASN A 86 -0.88 -19.67 -6.79
N HIS A 87 -1.32 -18.80 -7.71
CA HIS A 87 -2.33 -19.14 -8.72
C HIS A 87 -3.67 -19.58 -8.13
N GLN A 88 -3.99 -19.10 -6.93
CA GLN A 88 -5.25 -19.40 -6.27
C GLN A 88 -6.29 -18.30 -6.49
N LEU A 89 -5.89 -17.17 -7.02
CA LEU A 89 -6.78 -16.05 -7.27
C LEU A 89 -6.34 -15.35 -8.54
N VAL A 90 -7.28 -15.11 -9.46
CA VAL A 90 -7.03 -14.31 -10.64
C VAL A 90 -7.25 -12.85 -10.28
N PRO A 91 -6.23 -12.02 -10.31
CA PRO A 91 -6.39 -10.63 -9.88
C PRO A 91 -7.21 -9.83 -10.87
N THR A 92 -8.00 -8.89 -10.36
CA THR A 92 -8.71 -7.92 -11.19
C THR A 92 -8.02 -6.58 -11.07
N ARG A 93 -8.29 -5.69 -12.02
CA ARG A 93 -7.74 -4.34 -11.94
C ARG A 93 -8.25 -3.61 -10.70
N GLU A 94 -9.50 -3.85 -10.33
CA GLU A 94 -10.06 -3.22 -9.12
C GLU A 94 -9.29 -3.66 -7.87
N ASN A 95 -9.01 -4.95 -7.77
CA ASN A 95 -8.22 -5.46 -6.64
C ASN A 95 -6.83 -4.83 -6.63
N LEU A 96 -6.21 -4.77 -7.81
CA LEU A 96 -4.87 -4.21 -7.93
C LEU A 96 -4.85 -2.76 -7.47
N LEU A 97 -5.79 -1.94 -7.94
CA LEU A 97 -5.82 -0.53 -7.58
C LEU A 97 -6.09 -0.31 -6.10
N ARG A 98 -6.95 -1.16 -5.51
CA ARG A 98 -7.18 -1.10 -4.07
C ARG A 98 -5.89 -1.38 -3.30
N ASP A 99 -5.13 -2.36 -3.76
CA ASP A 99 -3.90 -2.74 -3.07
C ASP A 99 -2.78 -1.72 -3.31
N VAL A 100 -2.75 -1.10 -4.50
CA VAL A 100 -1.85 0.02 -4.74
C VAL A 100 -2.14 1.15 -3.76
N LYS A 101 -3.43 1.41 -3.52
CA LYS A 101 -3.83 2.45 -2.56
C LYS A 101 -3.30 2.15 -1.16
N THR A 102 -3.38 0.89 -0.75
CA THR A 102 -2.86 0.48 0.56
C THR A 102 -1.37 0.76 0.68
N LEU A 103 -0.60 0.42 -0.34
CA LEU A 103 0.84 0.66 -0.31
C LEU A 103 1.18 2.15 -0.42
N ALA A 104 0.42 2.90 -1.21
CA ALA A 104 0.64 4.33 -1.33
C ALA A 104 0.44 5.02 0.03
N PHE A 105 -0.57 4.60 0.77
CA PHE A 105 -0.78 5.13 2.11
C PHE A 105 0.40 4.84 3.03
N LEU A 106 0.92 3.61 2.97
CA LEU A 106 2.07 3.25 3.78
C LEU A 106 3.28 4.11 3.44
N ILE A 107 3.55 4.29 2.15
CA ILE A 107 4.68 5.09 1.70
C ILE A 107 4.55 6.52 2.21
N ARG A 108 3.35 7.08 2.11
CA ARG A 108 3.11 8.44 2.60
C ARG A 108 3.38 8.54 4.09
N LYS A 109 2.91 7.55 4.84
CA LYS A 109 3.09 7.55 6.29
C LYS A 109 4.56 7.47 6.69
N LEU A 110 5.33 6.66 5.98
CA LEU A 110 6.72 6.43 6.35
C LEU A 110 7.67 7.46 5.79
N SER A 111 7.43 7.97 4.60
CA SER A 111 8.34 8.92 3.95
C SER A 111 7.94 10.38 4.16
N GLY A 112 6.67 10.63 4.46
CA GLY A 112 6.15 11.99 4.55
C GLY A 112 5.88 12.62 3.19
N GLU A 113 6.15 11.91 2.09
CA GLU A 113 5.92 12.44 0.75
C GLU A 113 4.48 12.20 0.32
N ASP A 114 3.84 13.22 -0.21
CA ASP A 114 2.46 13.09 -0.65
C ASP A 114 2.35 12.20 -1.88
N VAL A 115 1.22 11.54 -2.02
CA VAL A 115 0.94 10.71 -3.18
C VAL A 115 0.90 11.62 -4.42
N PRO A 116 1.67 11.31 -5.48
CA PRO A 116 1.64 12.13 -6.69
C PRO A 116 0.24 12.21 -7.28
N VAL A 117 -0.09 13.35 -7.86
CA VAL A 117 -1.42 13.58 -8.43
C VAL A 117 -1.76 12.53 -9.49
N GLU A 118 -0.79 12.17 -10.33
CA GLU A 118 -1.02 11.17 -11.37
C GLU A 118 -1.45 9.83 -10.78
N LEU A 119 -0.80 9.40 -9.71
CA LEU A 119 -1.15 8.16 -9.05
C LEU A 119 -2.48 8.30 -8.33
N TYR A 120 -2.66 9.39 -7.60
CA TYR A 120 -3.87 9.62 -6.82
C TYR A 120 -5.13 9.54 -7.69
N ARG A 121 -5.05 10.04 -8.91
CA ARG A 121 -6.20 10.03 -9.84
C ARG A 121 -6.59 8.63 -10.28
N LEU A 122 -5.68 7.68 -10.23
CA LEU A 122 -5.96 6.31 -10.63
C LEU A 122 -6.56 5.48 -9.51
N LEU A 123 -6.46 5.94 -8.27
CA LEU A 123 -6.86 5.15 -7.11
C LEU A 123 -8.35 5.26 -6.84
N PRO A 124 -8.96 4.18 -6.33
CA PRO A 124 -10.38 4.23 -5.97
C PRO A 124 -10.63 5.23 -4.85
N ARG A 125 -11.76 5.89 -4.91
CA ARG A 125 -12.10 6.93 -3.94
C ARG A 125 -13.09 6.52 -2.89
N THR A 126 -13.53 5.28 -2.93
CA THR A 126 -14.54 4.80 -2.01
C THR A 126 -14.07 4.81 -0.56
N ASP A 127 -12.77 4.60 -0.34
CA ASP A 127 -12.19 4.62 0.99
C ASP A 127 -11.23 5.79 1.15
N ALA A 128 -11.61 6.93 0.62
CA ALA A 128 -10.74 8.10 0.60
C ALA A 128 -10.34 8.58 2.00
N THR A 129 -11.09 8.18 3.02
CA THR A 129 -10.78 8.60 4.39
C THR A 129 -9.46 8.04 4.88
N TYR A 130 -8.98 6.96 4.30
CA TYR A 130 -7.75 6.40 4.79
C TYR A 130 -6.52 6.79 3.96
N LEU A 131 -6.72 7.36 2.80
CA LEU A 131 -5.67 8.10 2.13
C LEU A 131 -5.92 9.56 2.45
N VAL A 132 -4.88 10.29 2.78
CA VAL A 132 -5.06 11.71 3.03
C VAL A 132 -5.29 12.39 1.71
N ALA A 133 -6.54 12.77 1.48
CA ALA A 133 -6.94 13.46 0.27
C ALA A 133 -6.48 14.91 0.35
N PRO A 134 -6.34 15.58 -0.80
CA PRO A 134 -6.14 17.02 -0.80
C PRO A 134 -7.28 17.71 -0.03
N PRO A 135 -6.99 18.80 0.68
CA PRO A 135 -8.02 19.44 1.52
C PRO A 135 -9.32 19.75 0.79
N ALA A 136 -9.25 20.10 -0.46
CA ALA A 136 -10.45 20.41 -1.23
C ALA A 136 -11.40 19.22 -1.36
N LEU A 137 -10.86 18.00 -1.30
CA LEU A 137 -11.66 16.81 -1.43
C LEU A 137 -12.20 16.34 -0.08
N GLU A 138 -11.58 16.72 1.00
CA GLU A 138 -11.99 16.28 2.32
C GLU A 138 -13.28 16.95 2.77
N ILE A 139 -13.58 18.08 2.24
CA ILE A 139 -14.77 18.82 2.65
C ILE A 139 -16.03 18.12 2.21
N GLY A 140 -15.95 17.47 1.14
CA GLY A 140 -17.13 16.83 0.62
C GLY A 140 -17.47 15.67 1.44
N ARG A 141 -17.76 15.37 2.19
CA ARG A 141 -18.08 14.24 2.73
C ARG A 141 -18.16 13.87 3.87
N ALA A 142 -17.56 14.55 4.23
CA ALA A 142 -17.53 13.96 5.32
C ALA A 142 -18.75 13.40 5.66
N SER A 143 -19.08 13.64 5.62
CA SER A 143 -19.88 12.95 5.98
C SER A 143 -20.27 11.96 5.44
N CYS A 144 -20.12 11.83 4.82
CA CYS A 144 -20.58 10.83 4.41
C CYS A 144 -20.40 9.82 4.96
N ARG A 145 -20.29 9.95 5.56
CA ARG A 145 -20.10 9.06 6.03
C ARG A 145 -20.82 8.49 6.58
N GLU A 146 -21.03 8.98 6.64
CA GLU A 146 -21.45 8.40 7.08
C GLU A 146 -21.95 7.52 6.94
N ARG A 147 -21.99 7.44 6.78
CA ARG A 147 -22.25 6.42 6.69
C ARG A 147 -21.83 5.48 6.93
N VAL A 148 -21.39 5.84 7.23
CA VAL A 148 -20.83 4.94 7.46
C VAL A 148 -20.64 4.17 7.56
#